data_1310711392edd0702cb2ccfe58b78681
#
_entry.id   1310711392edd0702cb2ccfe58b78681
#
_cell.length_a   1.000
_cell.length_b   1.000
_cell.length_c   1.000
_cell.angle_alpha   90.00
_cell.angle_beta   90.00
_cell.angle_gamma   90.00
#
_symmetry.space_group_name_H-M   'P 1'
#
loop_
_entity.id
_entity.type
_entity.pdbx_description
1 polymer ?
#
loop_
_entity_poly.entity_id
_entity_poly.type
_entity_poly.pdbx_seq_one_letter_code
_entity_poly.pdbx_strand_id
1 'polypeptide(L)'
;MAHPTKYIFVTGGVVSSLGKGLAAASLGTLLEHRGLDVLIQKFDPYLNVDPGTMSPYQHGEVYVLADGAETDLDLGHYERFTNCECSKLNNITSGQVFENVIMNERAGKYLGKTVQFIPHCTDLSLIHI
;
A
#
# COMPACT_ATOMS: atom_id res chain seq x y z
N MET A 1 -7.32 -2.29 -26.67
CA MET A 1 -7.30 -3.46 -25.75
C MET A 1 -6.53 -3.01 -24.52
N ALA A 2 -7.12 -3.15 -23.32
CA ALA A 2 -6.39 -2.84 -22.09
C ALA A 2 -5.23 -3.83 -21.95
N HIS A 3 -4.02 -3.32 -21.79
CA HIS A 3 -2.87 -4.17 -21.47
C HIS A 3 -3.04 -4.73 -20.06
N PRO A 4 -2.70 -6.01 -19.83
CA PRO A 4 -2.80 -6.57 -18.48
C PRO A 4 -1.83 -5.84 -17.54
N THR A 5 -2.30 -5.50 -16.35
CA THR A 5 -1.46 -4.92 -15.29
C THR A 5 -0.33 -5.89 -14.94
N LYS A 6 0.89 -5.36 -14.84
CA LYS A 6 2.05 -6.11 -14.39
C LYS A 6 2.44 -5.67 -13.00
N TYR A 7 2.69 -6.64 -12.14
CA TYR A 7 3.05 -6.40 -10.74
C TYR A 7 4.56 -6.58 -10.55
N ILE A 8 5.17 -5.62 -9.88
CA ILE A 8 6.58 -5.67 -9.47
C ILE A 8 6.62 -5.54 -7.96
N PHE A 9 7.09 -6.58 -7.28
CA PHE A 9 7.21 -6.59 -5.82
C PHE A 9 8.64 -6.23 -5.41
N VAL A 10 8.79 -5.12 -4.70
CA VAL A 10 10.05 -4.70 -4.09
C VAL A 10 10.05 -5.15 -2.64
N THR A 11 10.82 -6.19 -2.34
CA THR A 11 10.92 -6.78 -1.00
C THR A 11 12.31 -6.61 -0.42
N GLY A 12 12.42 -6.68 0.88
CA GLY A 12 13.71 -6.59 1.56
C GLY A 12 13.58 -6.81 3.07
N GLY A 13 14.71 -6.87 3.77
CA GLY A 13 14.73 -7.08 5.21
C GLY A 13 14.03 -6.00 6.01
N VAL A 14 13.78 -6.30 7.30
CA VAL A 14 13.02 -5.46 8.25
C VAL A 14 13.67 -4.11 8.60
N VAL A 15 14.90 -3.85 8.17
CA VAL A 15 15.57 -2.58 8.44
C VAL A 15 15.04 -1.51 7.52
N SER A 16 14.33 -0.53 8.07
CA SER A 16 13.68 0.55 7.33
C SER A 16 14.67 1.44 6.55
N SER A 17 15.92 1.57 7.04
CA SER A 17 16.96 2.41 6.43
C SER A 17 17.65 1.83 5.19
N LEU A 18 17.24 0.67 4.69
CA LEU A 18 17.83 0.03 3.49
C LEU A 18 17.47 0.72 2.16
N GLY A 19 16.67 1.76 2.17
CA GLY A 19 16.32 2.52 0.97
C GLY A 19 15.35 1.80 0.01
N LYS A 20 14.54 0.85 0.49
CA LYS A 20 13.53 0.16 -0.33
C LYS A 20 12.55 1.12 -1.00
N GLY A 21 12.03 2.10 -0.23
CA GLY A 21 11.11 3.12 -0.75
C GLY A 21 11.74 3.95 -1.86
N LEU A 22 12.99 4.38 -1.66
CA LEU A 22 13.73 5.13 -2.67
C LEU A 22 14.01 4.29 -3.92
N ALA A 23 14.35 3.01 -3.76
CA ALA A 23 14.55 2.10 -4.88
C ALA A 23 13.24 1.88 -5.67
N ALA A 24 12.11 1.72 -4.98
CA ALA A 24 10.80 1.60 -5.62
C ALA A 24 10.43 2.88 -6.40
N ALA A 25 10.62 4.07 -5.79
CA ALA A 25 10.39 5.35 -6.45
C ALA A 25 11.27 5.52 -7.69
N SER A 26 12.58 5.20 -7.59
CA SER A 26 13.52 5.29 -8.72
C SER A 26 13.14 4.35 -9.86
N LEU A 27 12.70 3.12 -9.53
CA LEU A 27 12.20 2.19 -10.53
C LEU A 27 10.92 2.71 -11.19
N GLY A 28 9.99 3.27 -10.41
CA GLY A 28 8.79 3.92 -10.92
C GLY A 28 9.12 5.01 -11.94
N THR A 29 10.01 5.93 -11.57
CA THR A 29 10.49 7.00 -12.46
C THR A 29 11.05 6.45 -13.77
N LEU A 30 11.88 5.41 -13.70
CA LEU A 30 12.47 4.81 -14.90
C LEU A 30 11.44 4.17 -15.82
N LEU A 31 10.38 3.59 -15.26
CA LEU A 31 9.29 2.99 -16.01
C LEU A 31 8.41 4.06 -16.66
N GLU A 32 8.08 5.14 -15.92
CA GLU A 32 7.35 6.29 -16.48
C GLU A 32 8.09 6.94 -17.65
N HIS A 33 9.41 7.11 -17.53
CA HIS A 33 10.23 7.64 -18.63
C HIS A 33 10.26 6.73 -19.87
N ARG A 34 9.82 5.50 -19.74
CA ARG A 34 9.60 4.56 -20.84
C ARG A 34 8.18 4.56 -21.38
N GLY A 35 7.33 5.46 -20.90
CA GLY A 35 5.94 5.62 -21.34
C GLY A 35 4.99 4.60 -20.73
N LEU A 36 5.32 4.04 -19.56
CA LEU A 36 4.42 3.15 -18.83
C LEU A 36 3.65 3.94 -17.77
N ASP A 37 2.38 3.63 -17.60
CA ASP A 37 1.60 4.10 -16.46
C ASP A 37 2.01 3.32 -15.22
N VAL A 38 2.45 4.02 -14.19
CA VAL A 38 2.97 3.40 -12.96
C VAL A 38 2.15 3.82 -11.76
N LEU A 39 1.73 2.84 -10.97
CA LEU A 39 1.16 3.05 -9.65
C LEU A 39 2.08 2.39 -8.63
N ILE A 40 2.43 3.13 -7.58
CA ILE A 40 3.22 2.59 -6.48
C ILE A 40 2.31 2.41 -5.28
N GLN A 41 2.36 1.22 -4.67
CA GLN A 41 1.60 0.91 -3.47
C GLN A 41 2.54 0.39 -2.38
N LYS A 42 2.38 0.91 -1.18
CA LYS A 42 3.11 0.47 0.01
C LYS A 42 2.25 -0.47 0.84
N PHE A 43 2.84 -1.59 1.24
CA PHE A 43 2.26 -2.52 2.19
C PHE A 43 3.00 -2.43 3.53
N ASP A 44 2.28 -2.10 4.57
CA ASP A 44 2.80 -2.03 5.92
C ASP A 44 2.29 -3.22 6.77
N PRO A 45 3.20 -3.96 7.43
CA PRO A 45 2.83 -5.21 8.11
C PRO A 45 2.17 -5.03 9.48
N TYR A 46 2.02 -3.79 9.97
CA TYR A 46 1.41 -3.55 11.27
C TYR A 46 -0.12 -3.62 11.22
N LEU A 47 -0.72 -3.79 12.41
CA LEU A 47 -2.19 -3.92 12.59
C LEU A 47 -2.90 -2.58 12.79
N ASN A 48 -2.21 -1.47 12.81
CA ASN A 48 -2.84 -0.16 12.88
C ASN A 48 -3.61 0.09 11.59
N VAL A 49 -4.88 0.45 11.72
CA VAL A 49 -5.73 0.79 10.57
C VAL A 49 -5.32 2.14 10.00
N ASP A 50 -5.02 3.08 10.90
CA ASP A 50 -4.60 4.43 10.54
C ASP A 50 -3.16 4.70 11.04
N PRO A 51 -2.20 4.95 10.12
CA PRO A 51 -0.83 5.29 10.50
C PRO A 51 -0.70 6.55 11.37
N GLY A 52 -1.60 7.52 11.22
CA GLY A 52 -1.61 8.76 11.99
C GLY A 52 -1.79 8.56 13.49
N THR A 53 -2.30 7.41 13.93
CA THR A 53 -2.44 7.06 15.34
C THR A 53 -1.17 6.50 15.97
N MET A 54 -0.13 6.24 15.16
CA MET A 54 1.11 5.63 15.63
C MET A 54 2.03 6.68 16.27
N SER A 55 2.82 6.22 17.25
CA SER A 55 3.82 7.08 17.89
C SER A 55 4.90 7.52 16.90
N PRO A 56 5.17 8.82 16.75
CA PRO A 56 6.24 9.31 15.88
C PRO A 56 7.63 8.78 16.23
N TYR A 57 7.86 8.41 17.49
CA TYR A 57 9.11 7.82 17.95
C TYR A 57 9.34 6.39 17.44
N GLN A 58 8.27 5.67 17.12
CA GLN A 58 8.32 4.29 16.64
C GLN A 58 8.18 4.20 15.13
N HIS A 59 7.37 5.06 14.54
CA HIS A 59 7.02 5.01 13.13
C HIS A 59 7.72 6.09 12.29
N GLY A 60 8.17 7.16 12.91
CA GLY A 60 8.67 8.36 12.24
C GLY A 60 7.55 9.37 11.97
N GLU A 61 7.86 10.36 11.15
CA GLU A 61 6.90 11.39 10.76
C GLU A 61 5.84 10.83 9.81
N VAL A 62 4.66 11.44 9.88
CA VAL A 62 3.53 11.11 8.99
C VAL A 62 3.56 12.04 7.80
N TYR A 63 3.27 11.50 6.61
CA TYR A 63 3.06 12.27 5.39
C TYR A 63 1.57 12.38 5.10
N VAL A 64 1.07 13.60 4.89
CA VAL A 64 -0.35 13.85 4.61
C VAL A 64 -0.53 14.01 3.10
N LEU A 65 -1.37 13.17 2.51
CA LEU A 65 -1.70 13.19 1.10
C LEU A 65 -2.73 14.27 0.76
N ALA A 66 -2.91 14.54 -0.53
CA ALA A 66 -3.87 15.53 -1.02
C ALA A 66 -5.33 15.20 -0.62
N ASP A 67 -5.67 13.93 -0.44
CA ASP A 67 -6.98 13.47 0.04
C ASP A 67 -7.13 13.52 1.57
N GLY A 68 -6.11 14.03 2.28
CA GLY A 68 -6.10 14.14 3.74
C GLY A 68 -5.69 12.86 4.47
N ALA A 69 -5.35 11.80 3.77
CA ALA A 69 -4.89 10.58 4.40
C ALA A 69 -3.50 10.76 5.02
N GLU A 70 -3.36 10.29 6.26
CA GLU A 70 -2.08 10.25 6.97
C GLU A 70 -1.39 8.93 6.65
N THR A 71 -0.18 8.99 6.11
CA THR A 71 0.55 7.83 5.60
C THR A 71 2.01 7.86 6.03
N ASP A 72 2.74 6.81 5.67
CA ASP A 72 4.19 6.74 5.86
C ASP A 72 4.93 7.74 4.95
N LEU A 73 6.08 8.23 5.40
CA LEU A 73 6.96 9.15 4.64
C LEU A 73 7.37 8.63 3.27
N ASP A 74 7.40 7.34 3.07
CA ASP A 74 7.75 6.75 1.77
C ASP A 74 6.83 7.24 0.65
N LEU A 75 5.55 7.54 0.94
CA LEU A 75 4.63 8.07 -0.05
C LEU A 75 5.06 9.46 -0.54
N GLY A 76 5.62 10.29 0.33
CA GLY A 76 6.23 11.56 -0.04
C GLY A 76 7.42 11.40 -1.00
N HIS A 77 8.17 10.30 -0.88
CA HIS A 77 9.20 9.98 -1.86
C HIS A 77 8.60 9.56 -3.20
N TYR A 78 7.50 8.78 -3.17
CA TYR A 78 6.83 8.35 -4.40
C TYR A 78 6.34 9.57 -5.19
N GLU A 79 5.61 10.49 -4.56
CA GLU A 79 5.13 11.72 -5.21
C GLU A 79 6.27 12.64 -5.68
N ARG A 80 7.41 12.65 -4.98
CA ARG A 80 8.56 13.48 -5.36
C ARG A 80 9.26 12.99 -6.61
N PHE A 81 9.35 11.67 -6.79
CA PHE A 81 10.17 11.06 -7.84
C PHE A 81 9.37 10.53 -9.03
N THR A 82 8.06 10.38 -8.88
CA THR A 82 7.17 9.92 -9.95
C THR A 82 6.07 10.94 -10.21
N ASN A 83 5.29 10.72 -11.26
CA ASN A 83 4.08 11.50 -11.54
C ASN A 83 2.85 10.94 -10.80
N CYS A 84 3.03 9.99 -9.91
CA CYS A 84 1.94 9.38 -9.15
C CYS A 84 1.41 10.38 -8.13
N GLU A 85 0.17 10.80 -8.28
CA GLU A 85 -0.58 11.48 -7.22
C GLU A 85 -1.13 10.42 -6.27
N CYS A 86 -0.47 10.25 -5.12
CA CYS A 86 -0.83 9.23 -4.16
C CYS A 86 -2.14 9.56 -3.43
N SER A 87 -2.90 8.52 -3.14
CA SER A 87 -4.11 8.56 -2.34
C SER A 87 -4.02 7.55 -1.20
N LYS A 88 -5.02 7.51 -0.33
CA LYS A 88 -5.11 6.50 0.73
C LYS A 88 -5.01 5.05 0.22
N LEU A 89 -5.30 4.80 -1.05
CA LEU A 89 -5.18 3.47 -1.66
C LEU A 89 -3.73 3.06 -1.94
N ASN A 90 -2.81 4.02 -1.91
CA ASN A 90 -1.39 3.76 -2.13
C ASN A 90 -0.65 3.29 -0.86
N ASN A 91 -1.31 3.33 0.31
CA ASN A 91 -0.77 2.81 1.55
C ASN A 91 -1.76 1.84 2.19
N ILE A 92 -1.43 0.57 2.19
CA ILE A 92 -2.27 -0.50 2.73
C ILE A 92 -1.58 -1.11 3.95
N THR A 93 -2.27 -1.13 5.08
CA THR A 93 -1.80 -1.80 6.29
C THR A 93 -2.45 -3.18 6.44
N SER A 94 -1.80 -4.09 7.14
CA SER A 94 -2.41 -5.38 7.52
C SER A 94 -3.71 -5.17 8.30
N GLY A 95 -3.75 -4.14 9.15
CA GLY A 95 -4.96 -3.79 9.92
C GLY A 95 -6.14 -3.46 9.03
N GLN A 96 -5.95 -2.64 8.01
CA GLN A 96 -7.01 -2.29 7.05
C GLN A 96 -7.53 -3.53 6.31
N VAL A 97 -6.65 -4.43 5.89
CA VAL A 97 -7.04 -5.67 5.21
C VAL A 97 -7.87 -6.55 6.14
N PHE A 98 -7.40 -6.76 7.38
CA PHE A 98 -8.13 -7.58 8.35
C PHE A 98 -9.48 -6.97 8.76
N GLU A 99 -9.52 -5.67 9.00
CA GLU A 99 -10.77 -4.97 9.28
C GLU A 99 -11.79 -5.18 8.17
N ASN A 100 -11.40 -4.97 6.92
CA ASN A 100 -12.27 -5.18 5.77
C ASN A 100 -12.76 -6.63 5.65
N VAL A 101 -11.88 -7.62 5.86
CA VAL A 101 -12.25 -9.04 5.83
C VAL A 101 -13.28 -9.34 6.93
N ILE A 102 -13.04 -8.87 8.15
CA ILE A 102 -13.93 -9.10 9.28
C ILE A 102 -15.30 -8.42 9.06
N MET A 103 -15.28 -7.17 8.59
CA MET A 103 -16.53 -6.44 8.31
C MET A 103 -17.33 -7.09 7.19
N ASN A 104 -16.67 -7.59 6.16
CA ASN A 104 -17.29 -8.33 5.06
C ASN A 104 -17.89 -9.66 5.53
N GLU A 105 -17.19 -10.38 6.43
CA GLU A 105 -17.71 -11.60 7.04
C GLU A 105 -18.98 -11.31 7.84
N ARG A 106 -18.95 -10.33 8.73
CA ARG A 106 -20.10 -9.93 9.53
C ARG A 106 -21.29 -9.43 8.71
N ALA A 107 -21.01 -8.82 7.57
CA ALA A 107 -22.04 -8.42 6.60
C ALA A 107 -22.58 -9.60 5.75
N GLY A 108 -22.08 -10.82 5.96
CA GLY A 108 -22.53 -12.02 5.24
C GLY A 108 -22.04 -12.13 3.79
N LYS A 109 -21.06 -11.32 3.39
CA LYS A 109 -20.57 -11.31 1.99
C LYS A 109 -19.95 -12.63 1.55
N TYR A 110 -19.47 -13.43 2.48
CA TYR A 110 -18.88 -14.74 2.18
C TYR A 110 -19.87 -15.90 2.23
N LEU A 111 -21.16 -15.62 2.42
CA LEU A 111 -22.25 -16.63 2.34
C LEU A 111 -22.02 -17.86 3.23
N GLY A 112 -21.49 -17.69 4.43
CA GLY A 112 -21.20 -18.77 5.37
C GLY A 112 -19.96 -19.61 5.04
N LYS A 113 -19.18 -19.23 4.02
CA LYS A 113 -17.91 -19.90 3.73
C LYS A 113 -16.88 -19.60 4.81
N THR A 114 -15.98 -20.54 5.06
CA THR A 114 -14.82 -20.30 5.93
C THR A 114 -13.94 -19.22 5.33
N VAL A 115 -13.69 -18.14 6.09
CA VAL A 115 -12.81 -17.06 5.69
C VAL A 115 -11.39 -17.37 6.14
N GLN A 116 -10.43 -17.30 5.22
CA GLN A 116 -9.03 -17.66 5.43
C GLN A 116 -8.12 -16.56 4.91
N PHE A 117 -6.83 -16.58 5.28
CA PHE A 117 -5.86 -15.62 4.77
C PHE A 117 -5.75 -15.68 3.24
N ILE A 118 -5.71 -16.88 2.68
CA ILE A 118 -5.70 -17.11 1.24
C ILE A 118 -7.04 -17.76 0.85
N PRO A 119 -7.80 -17.20 -0.12
CA PRO A 119 -7.49 -16.00 -0.91
C PRO A 119 -7.97 -14.68 -0.28
N HIS A 120 -8.79 -14.68 0.77
CA HIS A 120 -9.58 -13.52 1.19
C HIS A 120 -8.74 -12.28 1.53
N CYS A 121 -7.66 -12.43 2.30
CA CYS A 121 -6.78 -11.31 2.62
C CYS A 121 -5.88 -10.95 1.44
N THR A 122 -5.35 -11.95 0.73
CA THR A 122 -4.45 -11.71 -0.40
C THR A 122 -5.16 -11.02 -1.55
N ASP A 123 -6.36 -11.47 -1.91
CA ASP A 123 -7.15 -10.85 -2.97
C ASP A 123 -7.53 -9.41 -2.60
N LEU A 124 -7.93 -9.18 -1.35
CA LEU A 124 -8.29 -7.83 -0.90
C LEU A 124 -7.08 -6.90 -0.89
N SER A 125 -5.89 -7.39 -0.55
CA SER A 125 -4.66 -6.60 -0.59
C SER A 125 -4.31 -6.12 -2.00
N LEU A 126 -4.68 -6.88 -3.03
CA LEU A 126 -4.36 -6.59 -4.43
C LEU A 126 -5.49 -5.91 -5.19
N ILE A 127 -6.69 -5.77 -4.59
CA ILE A 127 -7.88 -5.26 -5.31
C ILE A 127 -7.78 -3.77 -5.68
N HIS A 128 -6.85 -3.06 -5.05
CA HIS A 128 -6.66 -1.62 -5.26
C HIS A 128 -5.57 -1.30 -6.29
N ILE A 129 -5.01 -2.30 -6.92
CA ILE A 129 -3.94 -2.15 -7.91
C ILE A 129 -4.48 -2.23 -9.34
#